data_ae83a73a6cd531a35467bc48b9b7301c
#
_entry.id   ae83a73a6cd531a35467bc48b9b7301c
#
_cell.length_a   1.000
_cell.length_b   1.000
_cell.length_c   1.000
_cell.angle_alpha   90.00
_cell.angle_beta   90.00
_cell.angle_gamma   90.00
#
_symmetry.space_group_name_H-M   'P 1'
#
loop_
_entity.id
_entity.type
_entity.pdbx_description
1 polymer ?
#
loop_
_entity_poly.entity_id
_entity_poly.type
_entity_poly.pdbx_seq_one_letter_code
_entity_poly.pdbx_strand_id
1 'polypeptide(L)'
;ADMGKNFGIAVIPEGLIEFIPEMKSMIANLNDIMASLENDSAFVNATTIRDKFDIVENRLEANNAKVYASLPVLIKGQLLADRDPHGNVQVSKIETEKLLIEMISTRLEELKSQGEFIGKFNAQSHFFGYEGRCAFPSNFDADYCYSLGFNAFALISFGLTGYLSSVRNLTAPASEWVAGGIPLTM
;
A
#
# COMPACT_ATOMS: atom_id res chain seq x y z
N ALA A 1 -20.03 14.65 -19.85
CA ALA A 1 -21.29 15.42 -19.98
C ALA A 1 -21.74 15.51 -21.43
N ASP A 2 -20.84 15.81 -22.36
CA ASP A 2 -21.18 16.02 -23.79
C ASP A 2 -21.70 14.76 -24.50
N MET A 3 -21.42 13.59 -23.97
CA MET A 3 -21.92 12.29 -24.46
C MET A 3 -23.17 11.78 -23.74
N GLY A 4 -23.80 12.57 -22.87
CA GLY A 4 -24.96 12.17 -22.07
C GLY A 4 -24.67 11.09 -21.00
N LYS A 5 -23.40 10.79 -20.73
CA LYS A 5 -23.01 9.83 -19.69
C LYS A 5 -22.79 10.55 -18.37
N ASN A 6 -23.47 10.08 -17.32
CA ASN A 6 -23.39 10.65 -15.97
C ASN A 6 -22.51 9.85 -15.03
N PHE A 7 -21.87 8.79 -15.51
CA PHE A 7 -20.99 7.93 -14.74
C PHE A 7 -19.84 7.39 -15.60
N GLY A 8 -18.78 6.98 -14.94
CA GLY A 8 -17.64 6.32 -15.54
C GLY A 8 -16.87 5.48 -14.53
N ILE A 9 -16.02 4.61 -15.04
CA ILE A 9 -15.12 3.79 -14.23
C ILE A 9 -13.70 4.12 -14.66
N ALA A 10 -12.83 4.41 -13.68
CA ALA A 10 -11.41 4.56 -13.88
C ALA A 10 -10.69 3.38 -13.23
N VAL A 11 -9.88 2.66 -14.01
CA VAL A 11 -9.02 1.59 -13.51
C VAL A 11 -7.62 2.16 -13.29
N ILE A 12 -7.13 2.04 -12.06
CA ILE A 12 -5.88 2.63 -11.62
C ILE A 12 -4.93 1.50 -11.21
N PRO A 13 -3.73 1.40 -11.81
CA PRO A 13 -2.75 0.40 -11.38
C PRO A 13 -2.22 0.74 -9.97
N GLU A 14 -2.06 -0.28 -9.13
CA GLU A 14 -1.62 -0.15 -7.73
C GLU A 14 -0.28 0.62 -7.61
N GLY A 15 0.66 0.35 -8.51
CA GLY A 15 1.97 0.99 -8.51
C GLY A 15 2.04 2.37 -9.16
N LEU A 16 0.91 3.00 -9.55
CA LEU A 16 0.93 4.27 -10.30
C LEU A 16 1.78 5.35 -9.63
N ILE A 17 1.74 5.45 -8.31
CA ILE A 17 2.43 6.50 -7.56
C ILE A 17 3.96 6.44 -7.74
N GLU A 18 4.52 5.26 -7.98
CA GLU A 18 5.96 5.05 -8.20
C GLU A 18 6.40 5.51 -9.61
N PHE A 19 5.46 5.64 -10.53
CA PHE A 19 5.70 6.10 -11.90
C PHE A 19 5.56 7.61 -12.08
N ILE A 20 5.14 8.33 -11.02
CA ILE A 20 5.10 9.80 -11.02
C ILE A 20 6.47 10.30 -10.55
N PRO A 21 7.29 10.94 -11.42
CA PRO A 21 8.69 11.30 -11.10
C PRO A 21 8.80 12.18 -9.86
N GLU A 22 7.89 13.13 -9.70
CA GLU A 22 7.84 14.06 -8.58
C GLU A 22 7.55 13.33 -7.25
N MET A 23 6.62 12.37 -7.27
CA MET A 23 6.31 11.55 -6.11
C MET A 23 7.48 10.64 -5.74
N LYS A 24 8.10 10.02 -6.74
CA LYS A 24 9.27 9.17 -6.53
C LYS A 24 10.43 9.95 -5.90
N SER A 25 10.74 11.14 -6.42
CA SER A 25 11.77 12.02 -5.87
C SER A 25 11.45 12.44 -4.43
N MET A 26 10.22 12.85 -4.18
CA MET A 26 9.76 13.25 -2.85
C MET A 26 9.83 12.09 -1.86
N ILE A 27 9.40 10.88 -2.23
CA ILE A 27 9.45 9.69 -1.37
C ILE A 27 10.90 9.31 -1.05
N ALA A 28 11.81 9.36 -2.03
CA ALA A 28 13.23 9.10 -1.79
C ALA A 28 13.81 10.09 -0.78
N ASN A 29 13.60 11.39 -0.99
CA ASN A 29 14.06 12.43 -0.07
C ASN A 29 13.40 12.29 1.32
N LEU A 30 12.12 11.91 1.38
CA LEU A 30 11.43 11.64 2.64
C LEU A 30 12.06 10.46 3.40
N ASN A 31 12.45 9.38 2.72
CA ASN A 31 13.13 8.24 3.35
C ASN A 31 14.46 8.65 3.98
N ASP A 32 15.27 9.46 3.27
CA ASP A 32 16.54 9.97 3.77
C ASP A 32 16.36 10.84 5.03
N ILE A 33 15.35 11.69 5.03
CA ILE A 33 15.02 12.56 6.16
C ILE A 33 14.52 11.75 7.35
N MET A 34 13.63 10.80 7.14
CA MET A 34 13.03 10.03 8.23
C MET A 34 14.07 9.25 9.03
N ALA A 35 15.10 8.73 8.39
CA ALA A 35 16.23 8.10 9.08
C ALA A 35 16.90 9.05 10.09
N SER A 36 16.93 10.35 9.78
CA SER A 36 17.47 11.38 10.68
C SER A 36 16.49 11.83 11.76
N LEU A 37 15.18 11.71 11.49
CA LEU A 37 14.11 12.17 12.39
C LEU A 37 13.76 11.16 13.48
N GLU A 38 14.13 9.90 13.36
CA GLU A 38 13.89 8.87 14.38
C GLU A 38 14.44 9.26 15.76
N ASN A 39 15.56 9.99 15.79
CA ASN A 39 16.22 10.46 17.00
C ASN A 39 16.06 11.98 17.23
N ASP A 40 15.29 12.69 16.40
CA ASP A 40 15.06 14.11 16.55
C ASP A 40 14.04 14.37 17.65
N SER A 41 14.44 15.09 18.69
CA SER A 41 13.60 15.38 19.85
C SER A 41 12.34 16.19 19.50
N ALA A 42 12.40 17.06 18.50
CA ALA A 42 11.24 17.84 18.05
C ALA A 42 10.20 16.93 17.36
N PHE A 43 10.65 15.98 16.56
CA PHE A 43 9.77 15.04 15.88
C PHE A 43 9.17 13.98 16.82
N VAL A 44 9.99 13.45 17.72
CA VAL A 44 9.57 12.43 18.71
C VAL A 44 8.56 13.02 19.71
N ASN A 45 8.78 14.26 20.16
CA ASN A 45 7.92 14.93 21.14
C ASN A 45 6.76 15.72 20.51
N ALA A 46 6.62 15.70 19.19
CA ALA A 46 5.51 16.35 18.50
C ALA A 46 4.17 15.78 18.96
N THR A 47 3.31 16.63 19.52
CA THR A 47 2.05 16.24 20.15
C THR A 47 0.93 15.98 19.15
N THR A 48 1.00 16.62 17.99
CA THR A 48 0.00 16.43 16.93
C THR A 48 0.64 15.88 15.65
N ILE A 49 -0.17 15.20 14.86
CA ILE A 49 0.29 14.73 13.53
C ILE A 49 0.62 15.92 12.60
N ARG A 50 -0.03 17.06 12.81
CA ARG A 50 0.22 18.27 12.03
C ARG A 50 1.61 18.84 12.31
N ASP A 51 2.03 18.87 13.57
CA ASP A 51 3.38 19.29 13.94
C ASP A 51 4.44 18.40 13.25
N LYS A 52 4.18 17.10 13.13
CA LYS A 52 5.05 16.19 12.38
C LYS A 52 5.10 16.51 10.89
N PHE A 53 3.97 16.86 10.29
CA PHE A 53 3.93 17.28 8.89
C PHE A 53 4.77 18.53 8.66
N ASP A 54 4.65 19.53 9.53
CA ASP A 54 5.39 20.80 9.42
C ASP A 54 6.91 20.58 9.59
N ILE A 55 7.30 19.71 10.52
CA ILE A 55 8.73 19.35 10.70
C ILE A 55 9.29 18.68 9.44
N VAL A 56 8.56 17.74 8.87
CA VAL A 56 8.96 17.02 7.65
C VAL A 56 9.04 17.98 6.47
N GLU A 57 8.02 18.81 6.26
CA GLU A 57 7.95 19.77 5.15
C GLU A 57 9.13 20.73 5.18
N ASN A 58 9.52 21.22 6.36
CA ASN A 58 10.67 22.12 6.55
C ASN A 58 12.04 21.44 6.32
N ARG A 59 12.11 20.12 6.34
CA ARG A 59 13.33 19.34 6.12
C ARG A 59 13.48 18.86 4.68
N LEU A 60 12.39 18.78 3.93
CA LEU A 60 12.41 18.39 2.54
C LEU A 60 13.09 19.44 1.66
N GLU A 61 13.71 19.00 0.57
CA GLU A 61 14.18 19.88 -0.48
C GLU A 61 13.04 20.72 -1.06
N ALA A 62 13.31 21.93 -1.48
CA ALA A 62 12.30 22.92 -1.84
C ALA A 62 11.25 22.43 -2.86
N ASN A 63 11.63 21.63 -3.86
CA ASN A 63 10.70 21.06 -4.83
C ASN A 63 9.88 19.93 -4.22
N ASN A 64 10.49 19.06 -3.43
CA ASN A 64 9.84 17.95 -2.77
C ASN A 64 8.89 18.45 -1.65
N ALA A 65 9.25 19.52 -0.96
CA ALA A 65 8.38 20.20 -0.01
C ALA A 65 7.07 20.70 -0.64
N LYS A 66 7.15 21.28 -1.86
CA LYS A 66 5.96 21.72 -2.60
C LYS A 66 5.05 20.54 -2.98
N VAL A 67 5.65 19.42 -3.44
CA VAL A 67 4.90 18.21 -3.73
C VAL A 67 4.23 17.68 -2.47
N TYR A 68 4.99 17.57 -1.36
CA TYR A 68 4.48 17.12 -0.08
C TYR A 68 3.37 18.04 0.45
N ALA A 69 3.53 19.36 0.37
CA ALA A 69 2.52 20.33 0.79
C ALA A 69 1.19 20.16 0.04
N SER A 70 1.25 19.84 -1.25
CA SER A 70 0.05 19.63 -2.09
C SER A 70 -0.70 18.33 -1.81
N LEU A 71 -0.10 17.39 -1.04
CA LEU A 71 -0.74 16.11 -0.76
C LEU A 71 -1.86 16.25 0.28
N PRO A 72 -2.94 15.47 0.12
CA PRO A 72 -3.98 15.35 1.13
C PRO A 72 -3.43 14.89 2.49
N VAL A 73 -4.07 15.34 3.57
CA VAL A 73 -3.69 15.00 4.95
C VAL A 73 -3.64 13.49 5.18
N LEU A 74 -4.59 12.75 4.60
CA LEU A 74 -4.63 11.29 4.65
C LEU A 74 -3.35 10.67 4.10
N ILE A 75 -2.93 11.12 2.91
CA ILE A 75 -1.74 10.61 2.23
C ILE A 75 -0.46 11.00 2.99
N LYS A 76 -0.38 12.24 3.48
CA LYS A 76 0.74 12.66 4.37
C LYS A 76 0.84 11.75 5.58
N GLY A 77 -0.30 11.39 6.19
CA GLY A 77 -0.36 10.44 7.31
C GLY A 77 0.17 9.05 6.93
N GLN A 78 -0.26 8.51 5.80
CA GLN A 78 0.19 7.21 5.30
C GLN A 78 1.70 7.19 4.99
N LEU A 79 2.23 8.29 4.44
CA LEU A 79 3.66 8.45 4.17
C LEU A 79 4.52 8.43 5.45
N LEU A 80 3.97 8.83 6.59
CA LEU A 80 4.70 8.87 7.87
C LEU A 80 4.42 7.68 8.79
N ALA A 81 3.33 6.92 8.54
CA ALA A 81 2.86 5.90 9.48
C ALA A 81 3.72 4.64 9.45
N ASP A 82 3.64 3.89 8.39
CA ASP A 82 4.22 2.54 8.32
C ASP A 82 5.52 2.55 7.52
N ARG A 83 6.56 1.98 8.11
CA ARG A 83 7.84 1.74 7.45
C ARG A 83 8.04 0.26 7.20
N ASP A 84 8.78 -0.06 6.15
CA ASP A 84 9.26 -1.40 5.92
C ASP A 84 10.40 -1.74 6.93
N PRO A 85 10.87 -3.00 7.01
CA PRO A 85 11.98 -3.36 7.89
C PRO A 85 13.30 -2.63 7.60
N HIS A 86 13.40 -1.96 6.46
CA HIS A 86 14.56 -1.15 6.04
C HIS A 86 14.37 0.34 6.33
N GLY A 87 13.23 0.73 6.90
CA GLY A 87 12.90 2.12 7.23
C GLY A 87 12.30 2.94 6.09
N ASN A 88 11.97 2.33 4.93
CA ASN A 88 11.39 3.03 3.80
C ASN A 88 9.87 3.11 3.88
N VAL A 89 9.29 4.11 3.18
CA VAL A 89 7.85 4.21 2.98
C VAL A 89 7.31 2.94 2.30
N GLN A 90 6.27 2.37 2.86
CA GLN A 90 5.53 1.28 2.21
C GLN A 90 4.58 1.84 1.15
N VAL A 91 5.10 2.08 -0.05
CA VAL A 91 4.35 2.71 -1.15
C VAL A 91 3.09 1.93 -1.52
N SER A 92 3.13 0.60 -1.42
CA SER A 92 1.98 -0.28 -1.67
C SER A 92 0.80 -0.07 -0.71
N LYS A 93 1.02 0.57 0.43
CA LYS A 93 -0.05 0.92 1.38
C LYS A 93 -0.71 2.27 1.09
N ILE A 94 -0.17 3.04 0.15
CA ILE A 94 -0.75 4.33 -0.23
C ILE A 94 -1.97 4.08 -1.10
N GLU A 95 -3.12 4.53 -0.64
CA GLU A 95 -4.39 4.42 -1.36
C GLU A 95 -4.43 5.42 -2.53
N THR A 96 -3.77 5.04 -3.63
CA THR A 96 -3.61 5.89 -4.83
C THR A 96 -4.94 6.36 -5.41
N GLU A 97 -5.96 5.52 -5.36
CA GLU A 97 -7.30 5.87 -5.81
C GLU A 97 -7.92 6.98 -4.97
N LYS A 98 -7.70 7.00 -3.65
CA LYS A 98 -8.18 8.09 -2.78
C LYS A 98 -7.42 9.37 -3.02
N LEU A 99 -6.10 9.29 -3.23
CA LEU A 99 -5.30 10.44 -3.62
C LEU A 99 -5.87 11.11 -4.87
N LEU A 100 -6.12 10.33 -5.92
CA LEU A 100 -6.66 10.88 -7.17
C LEU A 100 -8.08 11.45 -7.01
N ILE A 101 -8.93 10.81 -6.21
CA ILE A 101 -10.28 11.32 -5.91
C ILE A 101 -10.18 12.69 -5.22
N GLU A 102 -9.33 12.84 -4.23
CA GLU A 102 -9.16 14.12 -3.53
C GLU A 102 -8.57 15.21 -4.42
N MET A 103 -7.56 14.88 -5.23
CA MET A 103 -7.01 15.84 -6.21
C MET A 103 -8.07 16.32 -7.21
N ILE A 104 -8.89 15.41 -7.73
CA ILE A 104 -9.98 15.76 -8.66
C ILE A 104 -11.04 16.58 -7.94
N SER A 105 -11.44 16.20 -6.72
CA SER A 105 -12.43 16.93 -5.94
C SER A 105 -11.99 18.37 -5.70
N THR A 106 -10.76 18.56 -5.24
CA THR A 106 -10.17 19.89 -5.01
C THR A 106 -10.17 20.72 -6.29
N ARG A 107 -9.73 20.12 -7.41
CA ARG A 107 -9.73 20.83 -8.70
C ARG A 107 -11.12 21.21 -9.19
N LEU A 108 -12.10 20.32 -9.01
CA LEU A 108 -13.48 20.61 -9.39
C LEU A 108 -14.14 21.66 -8.49
N GLU A 109 -13.78 21.73 -7.21
CA GLU A 109 -14.23 22.80 -6.31
C GLU A 109 -13.65 24.17 -6.72
N GLU A 110 -12.38 24.22 -7.11
CA GLU A 110 -11.76 25.43 -7.67
C GLU A 110 -12.51 25.88 -8.93
N LEU A 111 -12.74 24.97 -9.89
CA LEU A 111 -13.47 25.27 -11.12
C LEU A 111 -14.91 25.69 -10.85
N LYS A 112 -15.53 25.14 -9.80
CA LYS A 112 -16.86 25.53 -9.37
C LYS A 112 -16.88 26.95 -8.80
N SER A 113 -15.87 27.33 -8.03
CA SER A 113 -15.73 28.69 -7.50
C SER A 113 -15.51 29.72 -8.61
N GLN A 114 -14.92 29.30 -9.74
CA GLN A 114 -14.71 30.12 -10.93
C GLN A 114 -15.93 30.15 -11.89
N GLY A 115 -16.96 29.35 -11.59
CA GLY A 115 -18.14 29.21 -12.43
C GLY A 115 -17.95 28.33 -13.68
N GLU A 116 -16.82 27.66 -13.80
CA GLU A 116 -16.49 26.80 -14.94
C GLU A 116 -17.04 25.38 -14.82
N PHE A 117 -17.40 24.95 -13.59
CA PHE A 117 -18.01 23.64 -13.32
C PHE A 117 -19.30 23.79 -12.51
N ILE A 118 -20.41 23.24 -13.03
CA ILE A 118 -21.74 23.31 -12.40
C ILE A 118 -22.18 21.95 -11.85
N GLY A 119 -21.47 20.86 -12.19
CA GLY A 119 -21.84 19.50 -11.85
C GLY A 119 -21.66 19.13 -10.38
N LYS A 120 -22.05 17.90 -10.05
CA LYS A 120 -21.70 17.24 -8.81
C LYS A 120 -20.75 16.10 -9.12
N PHE A 121 -19.64 16.03 -8.38
CA PHE A 121 -18.71 14.91 -8.43
C PHE A 121 -18.95 14.03 -7.22
N ASN A 122 -19.13 12.74 -7.46
CA ASN A 122 -19.20 11.72 -6.41
C ASN A 122 -18.41 10.52 -6.90
N ALA A 123 -17.34 10.19 -6.21
CA ALA A 123 -16.49 9.06 -6.54
C ALA A 123 -16.52 8.04 -5.40
N GLN A 124 -16.48 6.77 -5.78
CA GLN A 124 -16.34 5.66 -4.87
C GLN A 124 -15.05 4.93 -5.21
N SER A 125 -14.15 4.81 -4.23
CA SER A 125 -12.96 3.98 -4.37
C SER A 125 -13.31 2.52 -4.11
N HIS A 126 -12.67 1.63 -4.87
CA HIS A 126 -12.69 0.20 -4.60
C HIS A 126 -11.28 -0.36 -4.85
N PHE A 127 -10.73 -1.01 -3.85
CA PHE A 127 -9.44 -1.69 -3.94
C PHE A 127 -9.69 -3.19 -4.12
N PHE A 128 -9.33 -3.73 -5.26
CA PHE A 128 -9.56 -5.14 -5.56
C PHE A 128 -8.66 -6.06 -4.74
N GLY A 129 -7.40 -5.70 -4.56
CA GLY A 129 -6.44 -6.48 -3.78
C GLY A 129 -6.42 -7.97 -4.18
N TYR A 130 -6.60 -8.83 -3.20
CA TYR A 130 -6.67 -10.27 -3.44
C TYR A 130 -7.89 -10.70 -4.24
N GLU A 131 -9.01 -10.05 -4.11
CA GLU A 131 -10.24 -10.33 -4.85
C GLU A 131 -10.04 -10.23 -6.37
N GLY A 132 -9.23 -9.28 -6.83
CA GLY A 132 -8.88 -9.11 -8.23
C GLY A 132 -7.83 -10.10 -8.76
N ARG A 133 -7.15 -10.82 -7.87
CA ARG A 133 -6.03 -11.73 -8.21
C ARG A 133 -6.33 -13.20 -7.92
N CYS A 134 -7.40 -13.52 -7.22
CA CYS A 134 -7.75 -14.86 -6.81
C CYS A 134 -9.06 -15.30 -7.45
N ALA A 135 -9.15 -16.59 -7.76
CA ALA A 135 -10.42 -17.26 -8.00
C ALA A 135 -11.02 -17.73 -6.66
N PHE A 136 -12.28 -18.18 -6.68
CA PHE A 136 -12.84 -18.89 -5.53
C PHE A 136 -12.02 -20.15 -5.25
N PRO A 137 -11.72 -20.44 -3.96
CA PRO A 137 -10.96 -21.63 -3.61
C PRO A 137 -11.70 -22.90 -4.03
N SER A 138 -10.96 -23.84 -4.56
CA SER A 138 -11.44 -25.18 -4.89
C SER A 138 -11.25 -26.15 -3.70
N ASN A 139 -11.79 -27.38 -3.81
CA ASN A 139 -11.49 -28.42 -2.82
C ASN A 139 -10.00 -28.74 -2.77
N PHE A 140 -9.32 -28.69 -3.91
CA PHE A 140 -7.85 -28.82 -3.96
C PHE A 140 -7.16 -27.76 -3.08
N ASP A 141 -7.54 -26.51 -3.20
CA ASP A 141 -6.97 -25.42 -2.40
C ASP A 141 -7.20 -25.63 -0.90
N ALA A 142 -8.41 -26.11 -0.54
CA ALA A 142 -8.74 -26.41 0.85
C ALA A 142 -7.86 -27.52 1.41
N ASP A 143 -7.74 -28.65 0.72
CA ASP A 143 -6.92 -29.79 1.15
C ASP A 143 -5.43 -29.41 1.18
N TYR A 144 -4.96 -28.64 0.19
CA TYR A 144 -3.58 -28.20 0.10
C TYR A 144 -3.21 -27.25 1.23
N CYS A 145 -4.02 -26.22 1.49
CA CYS A 145 -3.78 -25.28 2.58
C CYS A 145 -3.86 -25.96 3.95
N TYR A 146 -4.82 -26.88 4.14
CA TYR A 146 -4.91 -27.67 5.36
C TYR A 146 -3.65 -28.51 5.57
N SER A 147 -3.19 -29.20 4.53
CA SER A 147 -1.98 -30.04 4.58
C SER A 147 -0.72 -29.21 4.89
N LEU A 148 -0.59 -28.03 4.27
CA LEU A 148 0.51 -27.10 4.55
C LEU A 148 0.50 -26.61 6.01
N GLY A 149 -0.68 -26.24 6.52
CA GLY A 149 -0.82 -25.76 7.90
C GLY A 149 -0.52 -26.84 8.92
N PHE A 150 -1.07 -28.06 8.72
CA PHE A 150 -0.82 -29.20 9.59
C PHE A 150 0.67 -29.58 9.59
N ASN A 151 1.29 -29.63 8.42
CA ASN A 151 2.70 -29.91 8.29
C ASN A 151 3.59 -28.82 8.93
N ALA A 152 3.23 -27.55 8.82
CA ALA A 152 3.93 -26.46 9.51
C ALA A 152 3.88 -26.64 11.02
N PHE A 153 2.70 -27.00 11.57
CA PHE A 153 2.58 -27.34 12.99
C PHE A 153 3.48 -28.51 13.39
N ALA A 154 3.53 -29.57 12.58
CA ALA A 154 4.41 -30.71 12.84
C ALA A 154 5.89 -30.30 12.85
N LEU A 155 6.35 -29.50 11.88
CA LEU A 155 7.72 -28.97 11.85
C LEU A 155 8.06 -28.19 13.13
N ILE A 156 7.17 -27.33 13.57
CA ILE A 156 7.33 -26.55 14.82
C ILE A 156 7.39 -27.49 16.03
N SER A 157 6.49 -28.46 16.10
CA SER A 157 6.42 -29.42 17.21
C SER A 157 7.68 -30.30 17.34
N PHE A 158 8.35 -30.56 16.22
CA PHE A 158 9.64 -31.26 16.20
C PHE A 158 10.85 -30.29 16.38
N GLY A 159 10.62 -29.00 16.63
CA GLY A 159 11.70 -28.03 16.85
C GLY A 159 12.45 -27.64 15.57
N LEU A 160 11.90 -27.93 14.41
CA LEU A 160 12.50 -27.62 13.11
C LEU A 160 12.15 -26.18 12.71
N THR A 161 13.01 -25.23 13.10
CA THR A 161 12.92 -23.81 12.69
C THR A 161 13.70 -23.56 11.39
N GLY A 162 13.32 -22.54 10.63
CA GLY A 162 13.98 -22.19 9.36
C GLY A 162 13.61 -23.12 8.20
N TYR A 163 12.44 -23.76 8.28
CA TYR A 163 11.91 -24.62 7.24
C TYR A 163 10.62 -24.04 6.63
N LEU A 164 10.51 -24.14 5.31
CA LEU A 164 9.25 -23.95 4.58
C LEU A 164 8.43 -25.25 4.66
N SER A 165 7.15 -25.13 5.01
CA SER A 165 6.20 -26.24 4.84
C SER A 165 5.99 -26.52 3.37
N SER A 166 6.08 -27.76 2.97
CA SER A 166 5.97 -28.20 1.56
C SER A 166 5.14 -29.46 1.46
N VAL A 167 4.34 -29.56 0.40
CA VAL A 167 3.61 -30.78 0.05
C VAL A 167 3.93 -31.12 -1.39
N ARG A 168 4.29 -32.35 -1.65
CA ARG A 168 4.65 -32.88 -2.97
C ARG A 168 3.62 -33.88 -3.47
N ASN A 169 3.75 -34.30 -4.74
CA ASN A 169 2.87 -35.23 -5.42
C ASN A 169 1.44 -34.70 -5.60
N LEU A 170 1.30 -33.39 -5.84
CA LEU A 170 0.03 -32.68 -5.88
C LEU A 170 -0.89 -33.07 -7.06
N THR A 171 -0.37 -33.81 -8.04
CA THR A 171 -1.16 -34.36 -9.16
C THR A 171 -1.91 -35.64 -8.79
N ALA A 172 -1.53 -36.27 -7.68
CA ALA A 172 -2.21 -37.46 -7.16
C ALA A 172 -3.37 -37.10 -6.21
N PRO A 173 -4.23 -38.05 -5.84
CA PRO A 173 -5.19 -37.86 -4.77
C PRO A 173 -4.55 -37.36 -3.47
N ALA A 174 -5.28 -36.57 -2.68
CA ALA A 174 -4.74 -35.96 -1.46
C ALA A 174 -4.21 -36.98 -0.41
N SER A 175 -4.76 -38.19 -0.42
CA SER A 175 -4.26 -39.32 0.42
C SER A 175 -2.85 -39.80 0.05
N GLU A 176 -2.36 -39.46 -1.12
CA GLU A 176 -1.02 -39.82 -1.63
C GLU A 176 -0.04 -38.66 -1.58
N TRP A 177 -0.45 -37.51 -1.08
CA TRP A 177 0.42 -36.35 -0.95
C TRP A 177 1.50 -36.59 0.11
N VAL A 178 2.68 -36.03 -0.12
CA VAL A 178 3.85 -36.19 0.74
C VAL A 178 4.20 -34.85 1.37
N ALA A 179 3.92 -34.73 2.65
CA ALA A 179 4.32 -33.56 3.43
C ALA A 179 5.81 -33.59 3.75
N GLY A 180 6.46 -32.42 3.85
CA GLY A 180 7.87 -32.30 4.18
C GLY A 180 8.29 -30.86 4.45
N GLY A 181 9.54 -30.67 4.83
CA GLY A 181 10.15 -29.38 5.09
C GLY A 181 11.30 -29.09 4.11
N ILE A 182 11.39 -27.86 3.63
CA ILE A 182 12.50 -27.37 2.81
C ILE A 182 13.27 -26.34 3.63
N PRO A 183 14.57 -26.54 3.94
CA PRO A 183 15.36 -25.55 4.63
C PRO A 183 15.43 -24.22 3.86
N LEU A 184 15.34 -23.11 4.57
CA LEU A 184 15.45 -21.76 3.95
C LEU A 184 16.87 -21.40 3.52
N THR A 185 17.86 -22.08 4.09
CA THR A 185 19.29 -21.81 3.91
C THR A 185 20.00 -22.94 3.17
N MET A 186 19.42 -23.42 2.08
CA MET A 186 20.10 -24.40 1.19
C MET A 186 20.76 -23.70 0.03
#